data_12fcb14c15546967fa2f3be88c7206e7
#
_entry.id   12fcb14c15546967fa2f3be88c7206e7
#
_cell.length_a   1.000
_cell.length_b   1.000
_cell.length_c   1.000
_cell.angle_alpha   90.00
_cell.angle_beta   90.00
_cell.angle_gamma   90.00
#
_symmetry.space_group_name_H-M   'P 1'
#
loop_
_entity.id
_entity.type
_entity.pdbx_description
1 polymer ?
#
loop_
_entity_poly.entity_id
_entity_poly.type
_entity_poly.pdbx_seq_one_letter_code
_entity_poly.pdbx_strand_id
1 'polypeptide(L)'
;DKAKKEEFFFEGGIKDFLNEMADESRVIEDIIYMSDTYKVEEAKEVEVLEDDGTITKRMRGAKFVEVEIAMTYTISQRENVYSFVNNINTHEGGTHVSGFRTALTRTINDIAKQMNIIKEKDGTFQGSDVREGLVCVISIKIPEPQFEGQTKTKLGNSEVTGIVSTIV
;
A
#
# COMPACT_ATOMS: atom_id res chain seq x y z
N ASP A 1 -3.35 12.16 -27.85
CA ASP A 1 -2.48 12.25 -26.67
C ASP A 1 -2.15 10.87 -26.20
N LYS A 2 -0.90 10.46 -26.43
CA LYS A 2 -0.37 9.21 -25.91
C LYS A 2 -0.09 9.42 -24.43
N ALA A 3 -0.88 8.81 -23.55
CA ALA A 3 -0.54 8.69 -22.15
C ALA A 3 0.86 8.06 -22.06
N LYS A 4 1.86 8.82 -21.60
CA LYS A 4 3.18 8.30 -21.28
C LYS A 4 2.99 7.29 -20.15
N LYS A 5 3.14 6.00 -20.45
CA LYS A 5 3.36 4.98 -19.44
C LYS A 5 4.78 5.22 -18.89
N GLU A 6 4.89 5.88 -17.77
CA GLU A 6 6.14 5.91 -17.02
C GLU A 6 6.22 4.60 -16.24
N GLU A 7 6.98 3.66 -16.76
CA GLU A 7 7.41 2.47 -16.02
C GLU A 7 8.60 2.87 -15.16
N PHE A 8 8.38 2.98 -13.85
CA PHE A 8 9.45 3.14 -12.88
C PHE A 8 10.02 1.78 -12.56
N PHE A 9 11.25 1.52 -12.98
CA PHE A 9 12.02 0.33 -12.64
C PHE A 9 13.21 0.74 -11.75
N PHE A 10 13.22 0.25 -10.51
CA PHE A 10 14.33 0.42 -9.59
C PHE A 10 14.86 -0.95 -9.21
N GLU A 11 16.16 -1.22 -9.41
CA GLU A 11 16.80 -2.52 -9.10
C GLU A 11 16.67 -2.89 -7.62
N GLY A 12 16.75 -1.94 -6.71
CA GLY A 12 16.52 -2.10 -5.27
C GLY A 12 15.07 -1.98 -4.83
N GLY A 13 14.11 -1.93 -5.78
CA GLY A 13 12.68 -1.87 -5.50
C GLY A 13 12.22 -0.55 -4.89
N ILE A 14 11.18 -0.61 -4.06
CA ILE A 14 10.55 0.60 -3.49
C ILE A 14 11.46 1.35 -2.49
N LYS A 15 12.47 0.70 -1.92
CA LYS A 15 13.45 1.37 -1.04
C LYS A 15 14.33 2.34 -1.82
N ASP A 16 14.78 1.95 -3.01
CA ASP A 16 15.60 2.81 -3.87
C ASP A 16 14.77 3.98 -4.38
N PHE A 17 13.52 3.72 -4.77
CA PHE A 17 12.59 4.78 -5.15
C PHE A 17 12.38 5.78 -4.00
N LEU A 18 12.18 5.30 -2.78
CA LEU A 18 12.04 6.16 -1.61
C LEU A 18 13.30 6.98 -1.34
N ASN A 19 14.49 6.38 -1.49
CA ASN A 19 15.76 7.07 -1.32
C ASN A 19 15.90 8.26 -2.28
N GLU A 20 15.46 8.09 -3.52
CA GLU A 20 15.48 9.16 -4.51
C GLU A 20 14.46 10.27 -4.19
N MET A 21 13.27 9.88 -3.70
CA MET A 21 12.18 10.84 -3.40
C MET A 21 12.34 11.57 -2.08
N ALA A 22 13.05 11.01 -1.10
CA ALA A 22 13.16 11.55 0.26
C ALA A 22 14.33 12.50 0.48
N ASP A 23 15.13 12.81 -0.52
CA ASP A 23 16.31 13.69 -0.51
C ASP A 23 17.14 13.69 0.80
N GLU A 24 18.07 14.66 0.93
CA GLU A 24 18.95 14.80 2.09
C GLU A 24 18.26 15.40 3.34
N SER A 25 16.97 15.71 3.28
CA SER A 25 16.22 16.37 4.36
C SER A 25 15.61 15.41 5.39
N ARG A 26 16.08 14.16 5.45
CA ARG A 26 15.55 13.14 6.36
C ARG A 26 15.77 13.48 7.83
N VAL A 27 14.75 13.22 8.64
CA VAL A 27 14.80 13.26 10.10
C VAL A 27 15.15 11.89 10.67
N ILE A 28 14.71 10.83 9.97
CA ILE A 28 15.01 9.43 10.31
C ILE A 28 16.00 8.91 9.26
N GLU A 29 17.17 8.46 9.73
CA GLU A 29 18.24 7.97 8.85
C GLU A 29 17.85 6.65 8.17
N ASP A 30 17.24 5.72 8.92
CA ASP A 30 16.81 4.43 8.41
C ASP A 30 15.45 4.49 7.71
N ILE A 31 15.32 3.72 6.63
CA ILE A 31 14.02 3.47 5.99
C ILE A 31 13.25 2.42 6.79
N ILE A 32 12.04 2.76 7.19
CA ILE A 32 11.08 1.79 7.74
C ILE A 32 10.50 1.02 6.57
N TYR A 33 10.72 -0.29 6.55
CA TYR A 33 10.25 -1.18 5.49
C TYR A 33 9.42 -2.32 6.05
N MET A 34 8.28 -2.57 5.42
CA MET A 34 7.35 -3.65 5.76
C MET A 34 6.94 -4.36 4.48
N SER A 35 6.86 -5.70 4.52
CA SER A 35 6.32 -6.50 3.41
C SER A 35 5.64 -7.74 3.93
N ASP A 36 4.54 -8.13 3.30
CA ASP A 36 3.83 -9.37 3.61
C ASP A 36 3.01 -9.84 2.41
N THR A 37 2.59 -11.11 2.46
CA THR A 37 1.78 -11.77 1.44
C THR A 37 0.56 -12.41 2.08
N TYR A 38 -0.62 -11.98 1.65
CA TYR A 38 -1.91 -12.43 2.17
C TYR A 38 -2.62 -13.32 1.17
N LYS A 39 -3.04 -14.51 1.62
CA LYS A 39 -3.90 -15.38 0.83
C LYS A 39 -5.34 -14.87 0.90
N VAL A 40 -5.92 -14.52 -0.24
CA VAL A 40 -7.28 -13.97 -0.34
C VAL A 40 -8.29 -14.96 -0.91
N GLU A 41 -7.83 -16.00 -1.60
CA GLU A 41 -8.70 -17.07 -2.12
C GLU A 41 -7.95 -18.42 -2.05
N GLU A 42 -8.64 -19.45 -1.56
CA GLU A 42 -8.11 -20.82 -1.55
C GLU A 42 -8.08 -21.41 -2.97
N ALA A 43 -7.18 -22.37 -3.17
CA ALA A 43 -7.21 -23.17 -4.38
C ALA A 43 -8.53 -23.97 -4.43
N LYS A 44 -9.20 -23.93 -5.56
CA LYS A 44 -10.47 -24.64 -5.76
C LYS A 44 -10.60 -25.26 -7.13
N GLU A 45 -11.40 -26.34 -7.20
CA GLU A 45 -11.82 -26.91 -8.48
C GLU A 45 -12.87 -25.99 -9.13
N VAL A 46 -12.67 -25.66 -10.38
CA VAL A 46 -13.59 -24.86 -11.19
C VAL A 46 -13.99 -25.60 -12.44
N GLU A 47 -15.23 -25.48 -12.84
CA GLU A 47 -15.71 -25.99 -14.12
C GLU A 47 -15.40 -24.99 -15.22
N VAL A 48 -14.77 -25.47 -16.29
CA VAL A 48 -14.41 -24.68 -17.46
C VAL A 48 -15.16 -25.22 -18.67
N LEU A 49 -15.90 -24.36 -19.35
CA LEU A 49 -16.52 -24.69 -20.63
C LEU A 49 -15.47 -24.54 -21.72
N GLU A 50 -15.13 -25.65 -22.38
CA GLU A 50 -14.19 -25.67 -23.49
C GLU A 50 -14.88 -25.22 -24.79
N ASP A 51 -14.09 -24.85 -25.81
CA ASP A 51 -14.59 -24.35 -27.09
C ASP A 51 -15.45 -25.37 -27.86
N ASP A 52 -15.29 -26.66 -27.58
CA ASP A 52 -16.10 -27.76 -28.14
C ASP A 52 -17.42 -27.99 -27.42
N GLY A 53 -17.75 -27.20 -26.38
CA GLY A 53 -18.94 -27.31 -25.57
C GLY A 53 -18.85 -28.32 -24.43
N THR A 54 -17.71 -28.96 -24.21
CA THR A 54 -17.49 -29.85 -23.07
C THR A 54 -17.18 -29.08 -21.78
N ILE A 55 -17.61 -29.61 -20.63
CA ILE A 55 -17.26 -29.05 -19.32
C ILE A 55 -16.14 -29.89 -18.73
N THR A 56 -15.00 -29.26 -18.49
CA THR A 56 -13.85 -29.87 -17.82
C THR A 56 -13.66 -29.29 -16.42
N LYS A 57 -13.12 -30.07 -15.50
CA LYS A 57 -12.76 -29.62 -14.15
C LYS A 57 -11.26 -29.32 -14.10
N ARG A 58 -10.92 -28.12 -13.69
CA ARG A 58 -9.52 -27.67 -13.52
C ARG A 58 -9.31 -27.10 -12.12
N MET A 59 -8.13 -27.35 -11.57
CA MET A 59 -7.73 -26.68 -10.32
C MET A 59 -7.31 -25.22 -10.61
N ARG A 60 -8.01 -24.29 -10.00
CA ARG A 60 -7.59 -22.88 -9.94
C ARG A 60 -6.76 -22.69 -8.67
N GLY A 61 -5.54 -22.18 -8.81
CA GLY A 61 -4.65 -21.94 -7.69
C GLY A 61 -5.17 -20.89 -6.71
N ALA A 62 -4.62 -20.89 -5.51
CA ALA A 62 -4.89 -19.85 -4.51
C ALA A 62 -4.49 -18.47 -5.03
N LYS A 63 -5.19 -17.43 -4.59
CA LYS A 63 -4.87 -16.04 -4.92
C LYS A 63 -4.24 -15.35 -3.71
N PHE A 64 -3.26 -14.50 -3.99
CA PHE A 64 -2.51 -13.78 -2.98
C PHE A 64 -2.49 -12.29 -3.30
N VAL A 65 -2.43 -11.47 -2.25
CA VAL A 65 -2.12 -10.04 -2.31
C VAL A 65 -0.76 -9.83 -1.65
N GLU A 66 0.19 -9.27 -2.39
CA GLU A 66 1.49 -8.89 -1.87
C GLU A 66 1.46 -7.38 -1.56
N VAL A 67 1.97 -7.00 -0.39
CA VAL A 67 2.05 -5.62 0.06
C VAL A 67 3.49 -5.30 0.43
N GLU A 68 4.00 -4.21 -0.09
CA GLU A 68 5.29 -3.63 0.28
C GLU A 68 5.08 -2.15 0.62
N ILE A 69 5.64 -1.72 1.75
CA ILE A 69 5.60 -0.34 2.20
C ILE A 69 7.02 0.06 2.61
N ALA A 70 7.49 1.18 2.09
CA ALA A 70 8.72 1.82 2.54
C ALA A 70 8.39 3.26 2.92
N MET A 71 8.88 3.73 4.09
CA MET A 71 8.63 5.09 4.54
C MET A 71 9.77 5.67 5.34
N THR A 72 9.84 6.98 5.36
CA THR A 72 10.73 7.78 6.20
C THR A 72 10.08 9.12 6.51
N TYR A 73 10.69 9.91 7.38
CA TYR A 73 10.26 11.26 7.70
C TYR A 73 11.33 12.28 7.33
N THR A 74 10.89 13.42 6.84
CA THR A 74 11.72 14.57 6.45
C THR A 74 11.34 15.80 7.27
N ILE A 75 12.14 16.86 7.19
CA ILE A 75 11.83 18.18 7.81
C ILE A 75 10.71 18.92 7.08
N SER A 76 10.20 18.40 5.97
CA SER A 76 9.08 18.98 5.24
C SER A 76 7.81 18.96 6.07
N GLN A 77 6.93 19.92 5.88
CA GLN A 77 5.58 19.91 6.46
C GLN A 77 4.55 19.16 5.58
N ARG A 78 4.99 18.61 4.45
CA ARG A 78 4.12 17.98 3.47
C ARG A 78 4.17 16.45 3.61
N GLU A 79 3.02 15.82 3.43
CA GLU A 79 2.89 14.39 3.21
C GLU A 79 3.11 14.09 1.73
N ASN A 80 4.01 13.15 1.42
CA ASN A 80 4.24 12.64 0.07
C ASN A 80 4.03 11.12 0.06
N VAL A 81 2.94 10.65 -0.54
CA VAL A 81 2.64 9.23 -0.69
C VAL A 81 2.63 8.87 -2.17
N TYR A 82 3.52 7.95 -2.52
CA TYR A 82 3.61 7.34 -3.85
C TYR A 82 2.98 5.96 -3.77
N SER A 83 1.95 5.70 -4.56
CA SER A 83 1.23 4.43 -4.49
C SER A 83 1.10 3.74 -5.83
N PHE A 84 1.27 2.41 -5.81
CA PHE A 84 1.26 1.57 -7.00
C PHE A 84 0.41 0.33 -6.77
N VAL A 85 -0.32 -0.07 -7.80
CA VAL A 85 -1.07 -1.32 -7.87
C VAL A 85 -0.66 -2.05 -9.14
N ASN A 86 -0.07 -3.25 -9.02
CA ASN A 86 0.49 -4.01 -10.15
C ASN A 86 1.40 -3.14 -11.02
N ASN A 87 2.30 -2.38 -10.39
CA ASN A 87 3.22 -1.42 -11.00
C ASN A 87 2.57 -0.23 -11.73
N ILE A 88 1.26 -0.03 -11.57
CA ILE A 88 0.54 1.12 -12.09
C ILE A 88 0.49 2.20 -11.02
N ASN A 89 0.94 3.41 -11.35
CA ASN A 89 0.86 4.55 -10.43
C ASN A 89 -0.60 4.95 -10.18
N THR A 90 -1.00 4.87 -8.91
CA THR A 90 -2.35 5.25 -8.44
C THR A 90 -2.28 6.63 -7.75
N HIS A 91 -2.04 7.69 -8.53
CA HIS A 91 -1.81 9.04 -8.00
C HIS A 91 -3.02 9.63 -7.25
N GLU A 92 -4.22 9.09 -7.44
CA GLU A 92 -5.41 9.43 -6.63
C GLU A 92 -5.56 8.54 -5.38
N GLY A 93 -4.60 7.64 -5.15
CA GLY A 93 -4.59 6.74 -4.01
C GLY A 93 -5.62 5.61 -4.14
N GLY A 94 -6.42 5.42 -3.10
CA GLY A 94 -7.43 4.38 -3.00
C GLY A 94 -7.41 3.67 -1.65
N THR A 95 -7.99 2.48 -1.60
CA THR A 95 -8.18 1.70 -0.36
C THR A 95 -6.88 1.33 0.34
N HIS A 96 -5.80 1.09 -0.42
CA HIS A 96 -4.47 0.80 0.13
C HIS A 96 -3.87 2.01 0.86
N VAL A 97 -4.00 3.20 0.29
CA VAL A 97 -3.51 4.45 0.91
C VAL A 97 -4.36 4.81 2.12
N SER A 98 -5.69 4.67 2.02
CA SER A 98 -6.59 4.93 3.15
C SER A 98 -6.35 3.98 4.32
N GLY A 99 -6.15 2.68 4.03
CA GLY A 99 -5.81 1.67 5.03
C GLY A 99 -4.49 1.98 5.73
N PHE A 100 -3.46 2.33 4.97
CA PHE A 100 -2.16 2.73 5.49
C PHE A 100 -2.28 3.95 6.42
N ARG A 101 -2.90 5.04 5.98
CA ARG A 101 -3.05 6.27 6.79
C ARG A 101 -3.76 6.03 8.11
N THR A 102 -4.84 5.26 8.08
CA THR A 102 -5.61 4.92 9.29
C THR A 102 -4.79 4.06 10.25
N ALA A 103 -4.15 3.03 9.74
CA ALA A 103 -3.32 2.12 10.53
C ALA A 103 -2.10 2.83 11.12
N LEU A 104 -1.39 3.63 10.34
CA LEU A 104 -0.23 4.39 10.80
C LEU A 104 -0.61 5.32 11.97
N THR A 105 -1.71 6.06 11.84
CA THR A 105 -2.18 6.96 12.91
C THR A 105 -2.51 6.20 14.19
N ARG A 106 -3.17 5.05 14.08
CA ARG A 106 -3.50 4.18 15.21
C ARG A 106 -2.23 3.65 15.87
N THR A 107 -1.35 3.05 15.09
CA THR A 107 -0.11 2.42 15.56
C THR A 107 0.81 3.42 16.26
N ILE A 108 1.00 4.62 15.71
CA ILE A 108 1.78 5.68 16.35
C ILE A 108 1.17 6.10 17.67
N ASN A 109 -0.15 6.27 17.75
CA ASN A 109 -0.83 6.60 19.01
C ASN A 109 -0.69 5.50 20.06
N ASP A 110 -0.82 4.23 19.65
CA ASP A 110 -0.68 3.08 20.55
C ASP A 110 0.76 2.97 21.09
N ILE A 111 1.77 3.15 20.24
CA ILE A 111 3.19 3.18 20.65
C ILE A 111 3.45 4.36 21.59
N ALA A 112 2.95 5.55 21.26
CA ALA A 112 3.16 6.75 22.07
C ALA A 112 2.56 6.60 23.48
N LYS A 113 1.42 5.92 23.62
CA LYS A 113 0.84 5.57 24.91
C LYS A 113 1.67 4.53 25.66
N GLN A 114 2.09 3.45 24.99
CA GLN A 114 2.93 2.40 25.57
C GLN A 114 4.27 2.96 26.10
N MET A 115 4.85 3.90 25.37
CA MET A 115 6.10 4.58 25.74
C MET A 115 5.89 5.73 26.73
N ASN A 116 4.66 6.01 27.19
CA ASN A 116 4.29 7.13 28.04
C ASN A 116 4.66 8.51 27.47
N ILE A 117 4.75 8.64 26.15
CA ILE A 117 4.97 9.94 25.45
C ILE A 117 3.71 10.78 25.57
N ILE A 118 2.53 10.17 25.42
CA ILE A 118 1.22 10.79 25.68
C ILE A 118 0.49 10.05 26.80
N LYS A 119 -0.21 10.81 27.64
CA LYS A 119 -1.06 10.27 28.71
C LYS A 119 -2.50 10.26 28.22
N GLU A 120 -3.35 9.41 28.81
CA GLU A 120 -4.78 9.33 28.44
C GLU A 120 -5.49 10.69 28.45
N LYS A 121 -5.12 11.57 29.39
CA LYS A 121 -5.69 12.92 29.51
C LYS A 121 -5.23 13.92 28.45
N ASP A 122 -4.13 13.64 27.76
CA ASP A 122 -3.50 14.55 26.79
C ASP A 122 -4.11 14.41 25.40
N GLY A 123 -5.01 13.43 25.20
CA GLY A 123 -5.60 13.13 23.90
C GLY A 123 -4.73 12.23 23.02
N THR A 124 -4.94 12.30 21.71
CA THR A 124 -4.21 11.51 20.71
C THR A 124 -3.74 12.40 19.57
N PHE A 125 -2.65 12.01 18.91
CA PHE A 125 -2.23 12.65 17.69
C PHE A 125 -3.29 12.50 16.59
N GLN A 126 -3.53 13.58 15.87
CA GLN A 126 -4.39 13.55 14.70
C GLN A 126 -3.63 12.94 13.51
N GLY A 127 -4.38 12.46 12.52
CA GLY A 127 -3.75 11.91 11.33
C GLY A 127 -2.85 12.89 10.58
N SER A 128 -3.19 14.19 10.57
CA SER A 128 -2.35 15.26 10.01
C SER A 128 -1.00 15.36 10.72
N ASP A 129 -1.00 15.29 12.07
CA ASP A 129 0.21 15.40 12.87
C ASP A 129 1.16 14.23 12.60
N VAL A 130 0.60 13.03 12.51
CA VAL A 130 1.36 11.79 12.25
C VAL A 130 1.96 11.77 10.84
N ARG A 131 1.31 12.40 9.87
CA ARG A 131 1.75 12.39 8.47
C ARG A 131 2.55 13.63 8.04
N GLU A 132 2.77 14.58 8.94
CA GLU A 132 3.63 15.72 8.67
C GLU A 132 5.06 15.26 8.43
N GLY A 133 5.63 15.61 7.28
CA GLY A 133 6.97 15.21 6.85
C GLY A 133 7.10 13.77 6.35
N LEU A 134 6.01 13.00 6.31
CA LEU A 134 6.03 11.62 5.83
C LEU A 134 6.33 11.56 4.33
N VAL A 135 7.30 10.73 3.95
CA VAL A 135 7.51 10.27 2.58
C VAL A 135 7.35 8.76 2.57
N CYS A 136 6.42 8.26 1.78
CA CYS A 136 6.04 6.86 1.77
C CYS A 136 5.81 6.34 0.35
N VAL A 137 6.22 5.09 0.12
CA VAL A 137 5.91 4.34 -1.09
C VAL A 137 5.12 3.10 -0.70
N ILE A 138 3.97 2.89 -1.32
CA ILE A 138 3.10 1.73 -1.11
C ILE A 138 2.97 1.00 -2.44
N SER A 139 3.37 -0.25 -2.49
CA SER A 139 3.23 -1.12 -3.66
C SER A 139 2.39 -2.34 -3.32
N ILE A 140 1.36 -2.58 -4.12
CA ILE A 140 0.48 -3.74 -3.99
C ILE A 140 0.46 -4.52 -5.28
N LYS A 141 0.57 -5.85 -5.17
CA LYS A 141 0.25 -6.78 -6.25
C LYS A 141 -1.01 -7.54 -5.89
N ILE A 142 -2.02 -7.42 -6.71
CA ILE A 142 -3.34 -8.01 -6.51
C ILE A 142 -3.84 -8.65 -7.80
N PRO A 143 -4.40 -9.88 -7.76
CA PRO A 143 -4.82 -10.61 -8.96
C PRO A 143 -5.95 -9.93 -9.73
N GLU A 144 -6.89 -9.32 -9.02
CA GLU A 144 -8.11 -8.73 -9.60
C GLU A 144 -8.32 -7.30 -9.07
N PRO A 145 -7.51 -6.33 -9.52
CA PRO A 145 -7.66 -4.95 -9.07
C PRO A 145 -8.96 -4.34 -9.62
N GLN A 146 -9.72 -3.69 -8.74
CA GLN A 146 -10.89 -2.91 -9.06
C GLN A 146 -10.53 -1.44 -8.92
N PHE A 147 -10.44 -0.73 -10.05
CA PHE A 147 -10.13 0.70 -10.06
C PHE A 147 -11.43 1.52 -10.12
N GLU A 148 -11.42 2.66 -9.43
CA GLU A 148 -12.46 3.66 -9.62
C GLU A 148 -12.19 4.41 -10.95
N GLY A 149 -13.02 4.14 -11.95
CA GLY A 149 -12.91 4.72 -13.29
C GLY A 149 -11.92 4.02 -14.22
N GLN A 150 -11.94 4.44 -15.50
CA GLN A 150 -11.13 3.84 -16.56
C GLN A 150 -9.65 4.25 -16.54
N THR A 151 -9.31 5.30 -15.82
CA THR A 151 -7.94 5.86 -15.75
C THR A 151 -6.98 5.03 -14.88
N LYS A 152 -7.51 4.10 -14.08
CA LYS A 152 -6.74 3.24 -13.15
C LYS A 152 -5.90 4.03 -12.15
N THR A 153 -6.38 5.20 -11.75
CA THR A 153 -5.67 6.14 -10.88
C THR A 153 -5.97 5.96 -9.41
N LYS A 154 -7.07 5.22 -9.11
CA LYS A 154 -7.54 5.01 -7.74
C LYS A 154 -8.04 3.58 -7.54
N LEU A 155 -7.51 2.89 -6.53
CA LEU A 155 -7.91 1.52 -6.18
C LEU A 155 -9.19 1.51 -5.34
N GLY A 156 -10.14 0.65 -5.70
CA GLY A 156 -11.46 0.54 -5.05
C GLY A 156 -11.67 -0.75 -4.22
N ASN A 157 -10.79 -1.74 -4.29
CA ASN A 157 -10.93 -3.00 -3.54
C ASN A 157 -11.04 -2.77 -2.03
N SER A 158 -12.21 -2.99 -1.44
CA SER A 158 -12.47 -2.73 -0.01
C SER A 158 -11.64 -3.61 0.93
N GLU A 159 -11.41 -4.88 0.56
CA GLU A 159 -10.62 -5.84 1.32
C GLU A 159 -9.16 -5.40 1.54
N VAL A 160 -8.61 -4.63 0.61
CA VAL A 160 -7.23 -4.13 0.68
C VAL A 160 -7.01 -3.20 1.86
N THR A 161 -8.02 -2.44 2.27
CA THR A 161 -7.95 -1.58 3.47
C THR A 161 -7.56 -2.38 4.71
N GLY A 162 -8.21 -3.53 4.94
CA GLY A 162 -7.93 -4.42 6.06
C GLY A 162 -6.56 -5.08 5.96
N ILE A 163 -6.20 -5.56 4.77
CA ILE A 163 -4.90 -6.20 4.50
C ILE A 163 -3.75 -5.24 4.84
N VAL A 164 -3.77 -4.04 4.29
CA VAL A 164 -2.73 -3.03 4.55
C VAL A 164 -2.71 -2.62 6.02
N SER A 165 -3.87 -2.52 6.67
CA SER A 165 -3.94 -2.18 8.09
C SER A 165 -3.35 -3.23 9.02
N THR A 166 -3.17 -4.46 8.56
CA THR A 166 -2.60 -5.56 9.37
C THR A 166 -1.08 -5.51 9.38
N ILE A 167 -0.46 -4.99 8.31
CA ILE A 167 1.01 -4.95 8.21
C ILE A 167 1.61 -3.70 8.88
N VAL A 168 0.84 -2.64 9.03
CA VAL A 168 1.24 -1.38 9.66
C VAL A 168 1.00 -1.41 11.17
#